data_4c2092812635057be3a1014225cf12a6
#
_entry.id   4c2092812635057be3a1014225cf12a6
#
_cell.length_a   1.000
_cell.length_b   1.000
_cell.length_c   1.000
_cell.angle_alpha   90.00
_cell.angle_beta   90.00
_cell.angle_gamma   90.00
#
_symmetry.space_group_name_H-M   'P 1'
#
loop_
_entity.id
_entity.type
_entity.pdbx_description
1 polymer ?
#
loop_
_entity_poly.entity_id
_entity_poly.type
_entity_poly.pdbx_seq_one_letter_code
_entity_poly.pdbx_strand_id
1 'polypeptide(L)'
;MHHSFYGAMVLWVLGYADQAQHWGQDELARAQQGEPTPSLASTHLFAALLAQHRRDVVATRAAAEATIALATTHGFAHRVAQGHIMQGWALAMRGDAATGVAQMAQGWEAVQRTGLQLYRPYVLALLAEAYGQAGQPEAGLPCLAEAVTLVEATEERWWEAEVSRLQGVLLLQRSPADVDQAEACFQQALDVARRQQARALELRAALSLSWLWQQQGQRAEAHALLAPIYGWFTEGFDTADLQEAQALLEALRARDAGGPALPPLP
;
A
#
# COMPACT_ATOMS: atom_id res chain seq x y z
N MET A 1 -11.33 -10.19 -21.32
CA MET A 1 -11.61 -10.91 -20.06
C MET A 1 -10.66 -10.46 -18.96
N HIS A 2 -10.84 -9.23 -18.42
CA HIS A 2 -9.98 -8.69 -17.35
C HIS A 2 -10.67 -8.69 -15.97
N HIS A 3 -11.83 -9.34 -15.84
CA HIS A 3 -12.61 -9.32 -14.59
C HIS A 3 -12.01 -10.13 -13.44
N SER A 4 -11.04 -10.96 -13.72
CA SER A 4 -10.53 -11.97 -12.80
C SER A 4 -9.53 -11.39 -11.77
N PHE A 5 -8.61 -10.49 -12.19
CA PHE A 5 -7.66 -9.87 -11.26
C PHE A 5 -8.29 -8.93 -10.22
N TYR A 6 -9.37 -8.26 -10.56
CA TYR A 6 -10.11 -7.47 -9.58
C TYR A 6 -10.61 -8.33 -8.42
N GLY A 7 -10.96 -9.62 -8.68
CA GLY A 7 -11.31 -10.58 -7.64
C GLY A 7 -10.19 -10.78 -6.61
N ALA A 8 -8.94 -10.92 -7.07
CA ALA A 8 -7.80 -11.06 -6.17
C ALA A 8 -7.57 -9.80 -5.31
N MET A 9 -7.69 -8.61 -5.90
CA MET A 9 -7.58 -7.35 -5.15
C MET A 9 -8.71 -7.19 -4.13
N VAL A 10 -9.94 -7.54 -4.49
CA VAL A 10 -11.09 -7.54 -3.56
C VAL A 10 -10.86 -8.51 -2.41
N LEU A 11 -10.40 -9.74 -2.68
CA LEU A 11 -10.07 -10.72 -1.63
C LEU A 11 -9.02 -10.17 -0.67
N TRP A 12 -7.96 -9.53 -1.19
CA TRP A 12 -6.95 -8.92 -0.33
C TRP A 12 -7.55 -7.82 0.56
N VAL A 13 -8.33 -6.89 -0.01
CA VAL A 13 -8.99 -5.81 0.76
C VAL A 13 -9.86 -6.38 1.86
N LEU A 14 -10.60 -7.46 1.57
CA LEU A 14 -11.46 -8.16 2.54
C LEU A 14 -10.69 -8.95 3.60
N GLY A 15 -9.34 -9.06 3.51
CA GLY A 15 -8.49 -9.72 4.49
C GLY A 15 -8.13 -11.18 4.15
N TYR A 16 -8.42 -11.66 2.95
CA TYR A 16 -8.12 -13.01 2.48
C TYR A 16 -6.86 -13.02 1.60
N ALA A 17 -5.71 -12.79 2.23
CA ALA A 17 -4.44 -12.57 1.53
C ALA A 17 -3.91 -13.78 0.78
N ASP A 18 -4.10 -15.01 1.32
CA ASP A 18 -3.64 -16.25 0.69
C ASP A 18 -4.54 -16.62 -0.49
N GLN A 19 -5.86 -16.47 -0.33
CA GLN A 19 -6.81 -16.66 -1.42
C GLN A 19 -6.55 -15.65 -2.54
N ALA A 20 -6.27 -14.39 -2.22
CA ALA A 20 -5.91 -13.36 -3.20
C ALA A 20 -4.66 -13.73 -3.99
N GLN A 21 -3.63 -14.20 -3.29
CA GLN A 21 -2.37 -14.64 -3.93
C GLN A 21 -2.58 -15.85 -4.84
N HIS A 22 -3.29 -16.87 -4.36
CA HIS A 22 -3.57 -18.06 -5.15
C HIS A 22 -4.34 -17.72 -6.42
N TRP A 23 -5.38 -16.90 -6.30
CA TRP A 23 -6.13 -16.41 -7.45
C TRP A 23 -5.26 -15.66 -8.46
N GLY A 24 -4.39 -14.74 -7.98
CA GLY A 24 -3.46 -14.00 -8.82
C GLY A 24 -2.47 -14.90 -9.58
N GLN A 25 -1.95 -15.94 -8.90
CA GLN A 25 -1.06 -16.94 -9.50
C GLN A 25 -1.77 -17.76 -10.58
N ASP A 26 -2.99 -18.20 -10.35
CA ASP A 26 -3.80 -18.93 -11.31
C ASP A 26 -4.10 -18.10 -12.57
N GLU A 27 -4.39 -16.82 -12.41
CA GLU A 27 -4.60 -15.90 -13.52
C GLU A 27 -3.34 -15.68 -14.34
N LEU A 28 -2.20 -15.52 -13.68
CA LEU A 28 -0.92 -15.37 -14.35
C LEU A 28 -0.56 -16.67 -15.13
N ALA A 29 -0.73 -17.83 -14.51
CA ALA A 29 -0.48 -19.11 -15.16
C ALA A 29 -1.37 -19.33 -16.39
N ARG A 30 -2.65 -18.96 -16.30
CA ARG A 30 -3.58 -19.02 -17.46
C ARG A 30 -3.17 -18.05 -18.58
N ALA A 31 -2.76 -16.83 -18.23
CA ALA A 31 -2.33 -15.85 -19.22
C ALA A 31 -1.03 -16.26 -19.93
N GLN A 32 -0.14 -16.96 -19.26
CA GLN A 32 1.13 -17.46 -19.81
C GLN A 32 0.95 -18.63 -20.79
N GLN A 33 -0.17 -19.35 -20.73
CA GLN A 33 -0.49 -20.44 -21.68
C GLN A 33 -0.96 -19.93 -23.06
N GLY A 34 -1.29 -18.63 -23.15
CA GLY A 34 -1.67 -17.96 -24.39
C GLY A 34 -0.48 -17.34 -25.11
N GLU A 35 -0.76 -16.74 -26.29
CA GLU A 35 0.24 -15.93 -26.98
C GLU A 35 0.56 -14.65 -26.19
N PRO A 36 1.81 -14.11 -26.25
CA PRO A 36 2.15 -12.83 -25.66
C PRO A 36 1.25 -11.72 -26.22
N THR A 37 0.35 -11.22 -25.39
CA THR A 37 -0.70 -10.27 -25.78
C THR A 37 -0.69 -9.06 -24.85
N PRO A 38 -1.37 -7.95 -25.21
CA PRO A 38 -1.64 -6.85 -24.27
C PRO A 38 -2.22 -7.33 -22.95
N SER A 39 -2.93 -8.44 -22.98
CA SER A 39 -3.52 -9.11 -21.82
C SER A 39 -2.45 -9.61 -20.86
N LEU A 40 -1.38 -10.25 -21.33
CA LEU A 40 -0.30 -10.75 -20.48
C LEU A 40 0.46 -9.63 -19.80
N ALA A 41 0.78 -8.53 -20.51
CA ALA A 41 1.39 -7.35 -19.90
C ALA A 41 0.50 -6.74 -18.80
N SER A 42 -0.82 -6.72 -19.03
CA SER A 42 -1.79 -6.28 -18.02
C SER A 42 -1.83 -7.22 -16.82
N THR A 43 -1.77 -8.53 -17.05
CA THR A 43 -1.75 -9.56 -16.01
C THR A 43 -0.52 -9.39 -15.10
N HIS A 44 0.67 -9.16 -15.66
CA HIS A 44 1.87 -8.87 -14.88
C HIS A 44 1.75 -7.57 -14.08
N LEU A 45 1.13 -6.52 -14.66
CA LEU A 45 0.89 -5.29 -13.92
C LEU A 45 -0.03 -5.53 -12.71
N PHE A 46 -1.13 -6.27 -12.88
CA PHE A 46 -2.01 -6.60 -11.76
C PHE A 46 -1.32 -7.49 -10.72
N ALA A 47 -0.44 -8.39 -11.14
CA ALA A 47 0.40 -9.16 -10.21
C ALA A 47 1.33 -8.24 -9.41
N ALA A 48 1.90 -7.20 -10.04
CA ALA A 48 2.70 -6.18 -9.33
C ALA A 48 1.85 -5.39 -8.32
N LEU A 49 0.62 -4.99 -8.69
CA LEU A 49 -0.31 -4.33 -7.79
C LEU A 49 -0.65 -5.20 -6.58
N LEU A 50 -0.99 -6.47 -6.78
CA LEU A 50 -1.31 -7.39 -5.68
C LEU A 50 -0.11 -7.62 -4.77
N ALA A 51 1.10 -7.78 -5.34
CA ALA A 51 2.32 -7.91 -4.56
C ALA A 51 2.61 -6.64 -3.74
N GLN A 52 2.37 -5.45 -4.31
CA GLN A 52 2.49 -4.18 -3.59
C GLN A 52 1.48 -4.10 -2.43
N HIS A 53 0.23 -4.52 -2.64
CA HIS A 53 -0.78 -4.57 -1.59
C HIS A 53 -0.35 -5.47 -0.42
N ARG A 54 0.34 -6.57 -0.70
CA ARG A 54 0.93 -7.48 0.30
C ARG A 54 2.25 -6.93 0.89
N ARG A 55 2.75 -5.79 0.40
CA ARG A 55 4.06 -5.22 0.72
C ARG A 55 5.23 -6.16 0.39
N ASP A 56 5.02 -7.07 -0.59
CA ASP A 56 6.08 -7.91 -1.15
C ASP A 56 6.87 -7.14 -2.20
N VAL A 57 7.92 -6.48 -1.75
CA VAL A 57 8.78 -5.60 -2.58
C VAL A 57 9.49 -6.39 -3.68
N VAL A 58 9.88 -7.64 -3.41
CA VAL A 58 10.60 -8.49 -4.37
C VAL A 58 9.67 -8.92 -5.49
N ALA A 59 8.49 -9.43 -5.16
CA ALA A 59 7.49 -9.83 -6.14
C ALA A 59 6.96 -8.63 -6.93
N THR A 60 6.75 -7.47 -6.29
CA THR A 60 6.34 -6.23 -6.96
C THR A 60 7.35 -5.85 -8.04
N ARG A 61 8.64 -5.83 -7.72
CA ARG A 61 9.70 -5.50 -8.65
C ARG A 61 9.73 -6.48 -9.84
N ALA A 62 9.74 -7.77 -9.57
CA ALA A 62 9.80 -8.81 -10.62
C ALA A 62 8.61 -8.70 -11.60
N ALA A 63 7.40 -8.51 -11.09
CA ALA A 63 6.21 -8.37 -11.91
C ALA A 63 6.19 -7.03 -12.70
N ALA A 64 6.70 -5.95 -12.12
CA ALA A 64 6.86 -4.66 -12.79
C ALA A 64 7.88 -4.75 -13.94
N GLU A 65 9.02 -5.40 -13.75
CA GLU A 65 10.04 -5.63 -14.78
C GLU A 65 9.47 -6.47 -15.94
N ALA A 66 8.71 -7.52 -15.66
CA ALA A 66 8.01 -8.31 -16.67
C ALA A 66 6.97 -7.48 -17.44
N THR A 67 6.22 -6.61 -16.75
CA THR A 67 5.28 -5.66 -17.37
C THR A 67 6.01 -4.74 -18.34
N ILE A 68 7.11 -4.12 -17.93
CA ILE A 68 7.89 -3.19 -18.76
C ILE A 68 8.45 -3.90 -19.99
N ALA A 69 9.05 -5.07 -19.81
CA ALA A 69 9.65 -5.83 -20.92
C ALA A 69 8.62 -6.20 -21.99
N LEU A 70 7.49 -6.78 -21.59
CA LEU A 70 6.41 -7.15 -22.51
C LEU A 70 5.78 -5.92 -23.16
N ALA A 71 5.47 -4.90 -22.39
CA ALA A 71 4.83 -3.70 -22.89
C ALA A 71 5.74 -2.92 -23.86
N THR A 72 7.05 -2.92 -23.65
CA THR A 72 8.03 -2.31 -24.55
C THR A 72 8.09 -3.06 -25.87
N THR A 73 8.17 -4.40 -25.84
CA THR A 73 8.21 -5.24 -27.03
C THR A 73 6.99 -5.04 -27.94
N HIS A 74 5.82 -4.77 -27.34
CA HIS A 74 4.57 -4.63 -28.07
C HIS A 74 4.09 -3.17 -28.24
N GLY A 75 4.87 -2.18 -27.82
CA GLY A 75 4.54 -0.75 -27.99
C GLY A 75 3.43 -0.22 -27.10
N PHE A 76 3.17 -0.84 -25.92
CA PHE A 76 2.12 -0.41 -24.98
C PHE A 76 2.63 0.64 -24.01
N ALA A 77 2.87 1.85 -24.51
CA ALA A 77 3.51 2.93 -23.75
C ALA A 77 2.88 3.20 -22.37
N HIS A 78 1.54 3.13 -22.25
CA HIS A 78 0.86 3.34 -20.97
C HIS A 78 1.17 2.23 -19.94
N ARG A 79 1.35 0.97 -20.39
CA ARG A 79 1.74 -0.14 -19.49
C ARG A 79 3.21 -0.04 -19.07
N VAL A 80 4.09 0.44 -19.97
CA VAL A 80 5.48 0.75 -19.62
C VAL A 80 5.51 1.79 -18.50
N ALA A 81 4.74 2.87 -18.63
CA ALA A 81 4.65 3.92 -17.63
C ALA A 81 4.13 3.41 -16.27
N GLN A 82 3.08 2.59 -16.27
CA GLN A 82 2.55 1.97 -15.05
C GLN A 82 3.56 0.99 -14.42
N GLY A 83 4.26 0.20 -15.24
CA GLY A 83 5.35 -0.68 -14.78
C GLY A 83 6.46 0.12 -14.08
N HIS A 84 6.85 1.28 -14.64
CA HIS A 84 7.84 2.14 -14.01
C HIS A 84 7.38 2.70 -12.66
N ILE A 85 6.10 3.00 -12.48
CA ILE A 85 5.56 3.41 -11.17
C ILE A 85 5.76 2.30 -10.14
N MET A 86 5.37 1.07 -10.47
CA MET A 86 5.49 -0.08 -9.56
C MET A 86 6.96 -0.44 -9.27
N GLN A 87 7.83 -0.38 -10.28
CA GLN A 87 9.26 -0.61 -10.10
C GLN A 87 9.90 0.49 -9.22
N GLY A 88 9.51 1.75 -9.43
CA GLY A 88 9.99 2.88 -8.64
C GLY A 88 9.56 2.76 -7.17
N TRP A 89 8.33 2.36 -6.89
CA TRP A 89 7.88 2.05 -5.53
C TRP A 89 8.76 0.96 -4.89
N ALA A 90 9.01 -0.13 -5.60
CA ALA A 90 9.84 -1.21 -5.09
C ALA A 90 11.29 -0.78 -4.83
N LEU A 91 11.85 0.13 -5.64
CA LEU A 91 13.16 0.74 -5.41
C LEU A 91 13.17 1.58 -4.12
N ALA A 92 12.15 2.43 -3.94
CA ALA A 92 12.02 3.27 -2.75
C ALA A 92 11.96 2.43 -1.46
N MET A 93 11.14 1.37 -1.45
CA MET A 93 11.00 0.48 -0.30
C MET A 93 12.28 -0.34 0.01
N ARG A 94 13.19 -0.47 -0.95
CA ARG A 94 14.49 -1.14 -0.75
C ARG A 94 15.62 -0.21 -0.32
N GLY A 95 15.34 1.07 -0.08
CA GLY A 95 16.30 2.06 0.37
C GLY A 95 16.89 2.95 -0.73
N ASP A 96 16.57 2.73 -2.02
CA ASP A 96 16.92 3.65 -3.10
C ASP A 96 15.75 4.59 -3.40
N ALA A 97 15.36 5.34 -2.36
CA ALA A 97 14.16 6.15 -2.39
C ALA A 97 14.25 7.32 -3.38
N ALA A 98 15.42 7.93 -3.55
CA ALA A 98 15.60 9.03 -4.49
C ALA A 98 15.40 8.58 -5.95
N THR A 99 16.00 7.46 -6.34
CA THR A 99 15.79 6.87 -7.68
C THR A 99 14.35 6.41 -7.85
N GLY A 100 13.76 5.78 -6.81
CA GLY A 100 12.38 5.32 -6.82
C GLY A 100 11.39 6.46 -7.07
N VAL A 101 11.48 7.55 -6.32
CA VAL A 101 10.64 8.76 -6.48
C VAL A 101 10.78 9.33 -7.89
N ALA A 102 12.01 9.51 -8.38
CA ALA A 102 12.24 10.05 -9.72
C ALA A 102 11.59 9.19 -10.82
N GLN A 103 11.74 7.88 -10.72
CA GLN A 103 11.14 6.93 -11.67
C GLN A 103 9.60 6.94 -11.60
N MET A 104 9.03 6.97 -10.39
CA MET A 104 7.58 7.06 -10.20
C MET A 104 7.02 8.36 -10.77
N ALA A 105 7.67 9.50 -10.52
CA ALA A 105 7.24 10.80 -11.04
C ALA A 105 7.23 10.82 -12.58
N GLN A 106 8.27 10.29 -13.22
CA GLN A 106 8.33 10.18 -14.70
C GLN A 106 7.23 9.24 -15.24
N GLY A 107 7.03 8.09 -14.58
CA GLY A 107 5.96 7.15 -14.94
C GLY A 107 4.59 7.79 -14.79
N TRP A 108 4.37 8.53 -13.71
CA TRP A 108 3.12 9.23 -13.45
C TRP A 108 2.82 10.32 -14.51
N GLU A 109 3.81 11.16 -14.84
CA GLU A 109 3.68 12.14 -15.93
C GLU A 109 3.34 11.46 -17.27
N ALA A 110 3.97 10.32 -17.58
CA ALA A 110 3.69 9.57 -18.79
C ALA A 110 2.24 9.00 -18.79
N VAL A 111 1.75 8.50 -17.66
CA VAL A 111 0.34 8.06 -17.52
C VAL A 111 -0.63 9.22 -17.71
N GLN A 112 -0.37 10.37 -17.09
CA GLN A 112 -1.23 11.57 -17.24
C GLN A 112 -1.38 11.99 -18.71
N ARG A 113 -0.30 11.94 -19.50
CA ARG A 113 -0.33 12.26 -20.94
C ARG A 113 -1.22 11.33 -21.77
N THR A 114 -1.52 10.12 -21.28
CA THR A 114 -2.46 9.20 -21.95
C THR A 114 -3.94 9.54 -21.69
N GLY A 115 -4.23 10.44 -20.76
CA GLY A 115 -5.60 10.77 -20.34
C GLY A 115 -6.24 9.73 -19.41
N LEU A 116 -5.49 8.70 -18.95
CA LEU A 116 -6.00 7.70 -18.02
C LEU A 116 -6.29 8.35 -16.66
N GLN A 117 -7.53 8.23 -16.19
CA GLN A 117 -7.97 8.81 -14.92
C GLN A 117 -8.01 7.78 -13.78
N LEU A 118 -8.09 6.50 -14.13
CA LEU A 118 -8.21 5.41 -13.15
C LEU A 118 -6.94 5.23 -12.32
N TYR A 119 -7.08 4.89 -11.04
CA TYR A 119 -6.00 4.69 -10.07
C TYR A 119 -5.19 5.94 -9.68
N ARG A 120 -5.67 7.15 -10.02
CA ARG A 120 -4.94 8.37 -9.66
C ARG A 120 -4.73 8.54 -8.15
N PRO A 121 -5.75 8.40 -7.28
CA PRO A 121 -5.55 8.49 -5.82
C PRO A 121 -4.54 7.45 -5.30
N TYR A 122 -4.59 6.24 -5.83
CA TYR A 122 -3.66 5.16 -5.47
C TYR A 122 -2.22 5.50 -5.84
N VAL A 123 -1.97 5.95 -7.08
CA VAL A 123 -0.60 6.29 -7.53
C VAL A 123 -0.02 7.46 -6.74
N LEU A 124 -0.84 8.47 -6.43
CA LEU A 124 -0.43 9.60 -5.59
C LEU A 124 -0.10 9.16 -4.16
N ALA A 125 -0.85 8.21 -3.61
CA ALA A 125 -0.55 7.63 -2.31
C ALA A 125 0.79 6.87 -2.31
N LEU A 126 1.06 6.05 -3.34
CA LEU A 126 2.36 5.36 -3.48
C LEU A 126 3.52 6.34 -3.63
N LEU A 127 3.32 7.43 -4.38
CA LEU A 127 4.35 8.47 -4.55
C LEU A 127 4.61 9.19 -3.22
N ALA A 128 3.57 9.48 -2.44
CA ALA A 128 3.69 10.07 -1.12
C ALA A 128 4.44 9.15 -0.14
N GLU A 129 4.14 7.85 -0.16
CA GLU A 129 4.87 6.84 0.62
C GLU A 129 6.36 6.81 0.24
N ALA A 130 6.67 6.84 -1.05
CA ALA A 130 8.06 6.89 -1.54
C ALA A 130 8.78 8.19 -1.11
N TYR A 131 8.10 9.34 -1.11
CA TYR A 131 8.64 10.57 -0.54
C TYR A 131 8.93 10.45 0.97
N GLY A 132 8.03 9.80 1.71
CA GLY A 132 8.26 9.50 3.13
C GLY A 132 9.54 8.66 3.34
N GLN A 133 9.73 7.61 2.53
CA GLN A 133 10.94 6.78 2.56
C GLN A 133 12.21 7.56 2.17
N ALA A 134 12.07 8.59 1.34
CA ALA A 134 13.15 9.51 0.99
C ALA A 134 13.45 10.58 2.07
N GLY A 135 12.71 10.58 3.20
CA GLY A 135 12.82 11.62 4.21
C GLY A 135 12.31 13.00 3.75
N GLN A 136 11.37 13.02 2.81
CA GLN A 136 10.80 14.23 2.20
C GLN A 136 9.27 14.31 2.43
N PRO A 137 8.79 14.28 3.68
CA PRO A 137 7.36 14.29 3.98
C PRO A 137 6.64 15.53 3.44
N GLU A 138 7.32 16.70 3.38
CA GLU A 138 6.76 17.94 2.83
C GLU A 138 6.44 17.83 1.33
N ALA A 139 7.16 16.98 0.59
CA ALA A 139 6.87 16.72 -0.82
C ALA A 139 5.76 15.68 -1.00
N GLY A 140 5.62 14.73 -0.07
CA GLY A 140 4.59 13.71 -0.08
C GLY A 140 3.20 14.22 0.30
N LEU A 141 3.10 15.13 1.27
CA LEU A 141 1.82 15.68 1.75
C LEU A 141 0.95 16.32 0.65
N PRO A 142 1.48 17.13 -0.29
CA PRO A 142 0.71 17.64 -1.42
C PRO A 142 0.13 16.54 -2.32
N CYS A 143 0.86 15.42 -2.53
CA CYS A 143 0.34 14.28 -3.29
C CYS A 143 -0.90 13.69 -2.62
N LEU A 144 -0.90 13.55 -1.28
CA LEU A 144 -2.06 13.06 -0.53
C LEU A 144 -3.22 14.05 -0.53
N ALA A 145 -2.96 15.36 -0.47
CA ALA A 145 -4.00 16.38 -0.58
C ALA A 145 -4.69 16.34 -1.97
N GLU A 146 -3.91 16.15 -3.05
CA GLU A 146 -4.48 15.93 -4.38
C GLU A 146 -5.26 14.61 -4.44
N ALA A 147 -4.76 13.54 -3.83
CA ALA A 147 -5.46 12.25 -3.77
C ALA A 147 -6.83 12.37 -3.09
N VAL A 148 -6.92 13.08 -1.95
CA VAL A 148 -8.20 13.36 -1.27
C VAL A 148 -9.17 14.10 -2.19
N THR A 149 -8.71 15.17 -2.84
CA THR A 149 -9.53 15.96 -3.79
C THR A 149 -10.07 15.06 -4.92
N LEU A 150 -9.24 14.16 -5.43
CA LEU A 150 -9.64 13.23 -6.49
C LEU A 150 -10.62 12.17 -6.00
N VAL A 151 -10.43 11.62 -4.80
CA VAL A 151 -11.39 10.68 -4.17
C VAL A 151 -12.77 11.30 -4.08
N GLU A 152 -12.86 12.56 -3.66
CA GLU A 152 -14.14 13.29 -3.57
C GLU A 152 -14.76 13.58 -4.94
N ALA A 153 -13.93 13.96 -5.93
CA ALA A 153 -14.39 14.34 -7.25
C ALA A 153 -14.82 13.15 -8.13
N THR A 154 -14.15 11.97 -7.98
CA THR A 154 -14.35 10.81 -8.84
C THR A 154 -15.10 9.66 -8.17
N GLU A 155 -15.28 9.74 -6.85
CA GLU A 155 -15.78 8.65 -5.99
C GLU A 155 -14.94 7.36 -6.05
N GLU A 156 -13.67 7.45 -6.47
CA GLU A 156 -12.71 6.35 -6.45
C GLU A 156 -12.18 6.14 -5.02
N ARG A 157 -13.00 5.53 -4.14
CA ARG A 157 -12.82 5.48 -2.68
C ARG A 157 -12.08 4.26 -2.15
N TRP A 158 -11.74 3.31 -2.99
CA TRP A 158 -11.22 2.01 -2.53
C TRP A 158 -9.85 2.10 -1.79
N TRP A 159 -9.09 3.20 -2.00
CA TRP A 159 -7.81 3.45 -1.33
C TRP A 159 -7.87 4.63 -0.34
N GLU A 160 -9.04 5.20 -0.07
CA GLU A 160 -9.27 6.37 0.78
C GLU A 160 -8.71 6.18 2.20
N ALA A 161 -8.90 4.99 2.78
CA ALA A 161 -8.36 4.66 4.11
C ALA A 161 -6.83 4.75 4.14
N GLU A 162 -6.15 4.23 3.12
CA GLU A 162 -4.69 4.26 3.04
C GLU A 162 -4.16 5.68 2.79
N VAL A 163 -4.84 6.48 1.98
CA VAL A 163 -4.52 7.91 1.79
C VAL A 163 -4.53 8.64 3.14
N SER A 164 -5.59 8.45 3.94
CA SER A 164 -5.68 9.05 5.28
C SER A 164 -4.60 8.53 6.23
N ARG A 165 -4.31 7.22 6.20
CA ARG A 165 -3.23 6.63 7.00
C ARG A 165 -1.87 7.21 6.67
N LEU A 166 -1.51 7.26 5.37
CA LEU A 166 -0.25 7.81 4.92
C LEU A 166 -0.12 9.30 5.26
N GLN A 167 -1.23 10.06 5.23
CA GLN A 167 -1.22 11.44 5.69
C GLN A 167 -0.79 11.54 7.15
N GLY A 168 -1.32 10.70 8.04
CA GLY A 168 -0.89 10.63 9.43
C GLY A 168 0.59 10.26 9.58
N VAL A 169 1.08 9.28 8.80
CA VAL A 169 2.49 8.88 8.80
C VAL A 169 3.40 10.04 8.42
N LEU A 170 3.10 10.74 7.31
CA LEU A 170 3.93 11.85 6.84
C LEU A 170 3.87 13.07 7.78
N LEU A 171 2.75 13.32 8.46
CA LEU A 171 2.64 14.34 9.49
C LEU A 171 3.61 14.05 10.65
N LEU A 172 3.64 12.81 11.15
CA LEU A 172 4.58 12.42 12.21
C LEU A 172 6.04 12.51 11.77
N GLN A 173 6.34 12.17 10.52
CA GLN A 173 7.68 12.31 9.97
C GLN A 173 8.09 13.78 9.81
N ARG A 174 7.14 14.67 9.51
CA ARG A 174 7.38 16.10 9.33
C ARG A 174 7.70 16.77 10.66
N SER A 175 6.91 16.55 11.69
CA SER A 175 7.12 17.17 12.98
C SER A 175 6.44 16.40 14.12
N PRO A 176 7.10 16.22 15.28
CA PRO A 176 6.44 15.73 16.49
C PRO A 176 5.28 16.60 16.98
N ALA A 177 5.22 17.87 16.57
CA ALA A 177 4.11 18.76 16.91
C ALA A 177 2.81 18.41 16.19
N ASP A 178 2.87 17.61 15.14
CA ASP A 178 1.72 17.21 14.34
C ASP A 178 1.00 15.95 14.86
N VAL A 179 1.35 15.49 16.05
CA VAL A 179 0.87 14.23 16.64
C VAL A 179 -0.65 14.15 16.71
N ASP A 180 -1.33 15.20 17.13
CA ASP A 180 -2.80 15.23 17.23
C ASP A 180 -3.47 15.14 15.86
N GLN A 181 -2.86 15.79 14.85
CA GLN A 181 -3.35 15.73 13.47
C GLN A 181 -3.12 14.33 12.87
N ALA A 182 -1.97 13.72 13.16
CA ALA A 182 -1.65 12.37 12.72
C ALA A 182 -2.61 11.34 13.33
N GLU A 183 -2.91 11.47 14.62
CA GLU A 183 -3.90 10.62 15.29
C GLU A 183 -5.28 10.76 14.65
N ALA A 184 -5.72 11.97 14.37
CA ALA A 184 -6.99 12.22 13.68
C ALA A 184 -7.02 11.56 12.28
N CYS A 185 -5.91 11.60 11.53
CA CYS A 185 -5.80 10.92 10.24
C CYS A 185 -5.89 9.40 10.38
N PHE A 186 -5.26 8.80 11.40
CA PHE A 186 -5.37 7.35 11.65
C PHE A 186 -6.77 6.93 12.08
N GLN A 187 -7.45 7.73 12.91
CA GLN A 187 -8.85 7.50 13.26
C GLN A 187 -9.75 7.56 12.02
N GLN A 188 -9.58 8.57 11.17
CA GLN A 188 -10.30 8.67 9.91
C GLN A 188 -10.06 7.46 9.01
N ALA A 189 -8.80 7.02 8.88
CA ALA A 189 -8.44 5.82 8.10
C ALA A 189 -9.18 4.58 8.62
N LEU A 190 -9.21 4.40 9.94
CA LEU A 190 -9.90 3.30 10.60
C LEU A 190 -11.42 3.33 10.34
N ASP A 191 -12.04 4.50 10.45
CA ASP A 191 -13.47 4.69 10.20
C ASP A 191 -13.84 4.43 8.73
N VAL A 192 -13.01 4.90 7.79
CA VAL A 192 -13.19 4.61 6.35
C VAL A 192 -13.08 3.12 6.09
N ALA A 193 -12.02 2.46 6.58
CA ALA A 193 -11.80 1.03 6.38
C ALA A 193 -12.96 0.19 6.94
N ARG A 194 -13.47 0.54 8.12
CA ARG A 194 -14.65 -0.13 8.74
C ARG A 194 -15.91 0.04 7.91
N ARG A 195 -16.22 1.25 7.45
CA ARG A 195 -17.39 1.50 6.59
C ARG A 195 -17.31 0.70 5.29
N GLN A 196 -16.12 0.55 4.73
CA GLN A 196 -15.86 -0.20 3.50
C GLN A 196 -15.71 -1.70 3.72
N GLN A 197 -15.68 -2.17 4.97
CA GLN A 197 -15.35 -3.55 5.35
C GLN A 197 -13.97 -4.00 4.81
N ALA A 198 -13.04 -3.06 4.65
CA ALA A 198 -11.71 -3.24 4.11
C ALA A 198 -10.74 -3.73 5.20
N ARG A 199 -10.83 -5.02 5.56
CA ARG A 199 -10.13 -5.61 6.71
C ARG A 199 -8.62 -5.44 6.67
N ALA A 200 -8.00 -5.55 5.49
CA ALA A 200 -6.57 -5.32 5.36
C ALA A 200 -6.19 -3.86 5.67
N LEU A 201 -6.99 -2.90 5.21
CA LEU A 201 -6.77 -1.48 5.48
C LEU A 201 -7.14 -1.10 6.93
N GLU A 202 -8.16 -1.76 7.51
CA GLU A 202 -8.48 -1.63 8.95
C GLU A 202 -7.28 -2.05 9.81
N LEU A 203 -6.63 -3.17 9.47
CA LEU A 203 -5.42 -3.63 10.17
C LEU A 203 -4.30 -2.60 10.10
N ARG A 204 -4.00 -2.05 8.90
CA ARG A 204 -2.96 -1.02 8.72
C ARG A 204 -3.24 0.25 9.51
N ALA A 205 -4.48 0.74 9.47
CA ALA A 205 -4.88 1.92 10.24
C ALA A 205 -4.76 1.67 11.75
N ALA A 206 -5.22 0.51 12.23
CA ALA A 206 -5.11 0.11 13.62
C ALA A 206 -3.65 -0.07 14.05
N LEU A 207 -2.78 -0.63 13.19
CA LEU A 207 -1.34 -0.72 13.45
C LEU A 207 -0.71 0.65 13.67
N SER A 208 -0.97 1.60 12.75
CA SER A 208 -0.41 2.96 12.83
C SER A 208 -0.89 3.68 14.10
N LEU A 209 -2.17 3.58 14.42
CA LEU A 209 -2.74 4.18 15.62
C LEU A 209 -2.23 3.51 16.91
N SER A 210 -2.16 2.19 16.95
CA SER A 210 -1.65 1.45 18.11
C SER A 210 -0.17 1.71 18.35
N TRP A 211 0.61 1.86 17.29
CA TRP A 211 2.01 2.25 17.38
C TRP A 211 2.14 3.66 17.99
N LEU A 212 1.34 4.63 17.53
CA LEU A 212 1.33 5.99 18.08
C LEU A 212 0.94 5.98 19.55
N TRP A 213 -0.13 5.30 19.94
CA TRP A 213 -0.57 5.17 21.32
C TRP A 213 0.47 4.48 22.22
N GLN A 214 1.19 3.49 21.70
CA GLN A 214 2.29 2.88 22.43
C GLN A 214 3.40 3.91 22.75
N GLN A 215 3.76 4.77 21.80
CA GLN A 215 4.75 5.84 22.00
C GLN A 215 4.29 6.86 23.04
N GLN A 216 2.98 7.09 23.16
CA GLN A 216 2.35 7.95 24.16
C GLN A 216 2.15 7.27 25.52
N GLY A 217 2.52 5.99 25.66
CA GLY A 217 2.33 5.20 26.89
C GLY A 217 0.93 4.60 27.05
N GLN A 218 0.04 4.77 26.08
CA GLN A 218 -1.35 4.27 26.08
C GLN A 218 -1.40 2.81 25.60
N ARG A 219 -0.68 1.93 26.29
CA ARG A 219 -0.47 0.52 25.87
C ARG A 219 -1.75 -0.31 25.94
N ALA A 220 -2.60 -0.06 26.93
CA ALA A 220 -3.84 -0.79 27.14
C ALA A 220 -4.84 -0.49 26.01
N GLU A 221 -4.96 0.76 25.62
CA GLU A 221 -5.79 1.24 24.52
C GLU A 221 -5.31 0.69 23.17
N ALA A 222 -4.00 0.74 22.93
CA ALA A 222 -3.37 0.17 21.74
C ALA A 222 -3.64 -1.34 21.62
N HIS A 223 -3.49 -2.09 22.71
CA HIS A 223 -3.78 -3.51 22.73
C HIS A 223 -5.29 -3.79 22.52
N ALA A 224 -6.16 -3.03 23.19
CA ALA A 224 -7.62 -3.19 23.09
C ALA A 224 -8.14 -2.92 21.65
N LEU A 225 -7.46 -2.00 20.92
CA LEU A 225 -7.77 -1.73 19.53
C LEU A 225 -7.27 -2.86 18.60
N LEU A 226 -5.99 -3.23 18.71
CA LEU A 226 -5.34 -4.08 17.71
C LEU A 226 -5.69 -5.56 17.86
N ALA A 227 -5.82 -6.07 19.10
CA ALA A 227 -5.99 -7.50 19.34
C ALA A 227 -7.25 -8.10 18.69
N PRO A 228 -8.44 -7.49 18.78
CA PRO A 228 -9.64 -8.03 18.13
C PRO A 228 -9.56 -7.95 16.60
N ILE A 229 -8.91 -6.92 16.03
CA ILE A 229 -8.72 -6.78 14.59
C ILE A 229 -7.78 -7.86 14.07
N TYR A 230 -6.62 -8.05 14.73
CA TYR A 230 -5.70 -9.14 14.40
C TYR A 230 -6.35 -10.52 14.53
N GLY A 231 -7.12 -10.75 15.60
CA GLY A 231 -7.79 -12.02 15.88
C GLY A 231 -8.89 -12.39 14.88
N TRP A 232 -9.30 -11.48 14.00
CA TRP A 232 -10.25 -11.75 12.93
C TRP A 232 -9.62 -12.54 11.78
N PHE A 233 -8.31 -12.38 11.53
CA PHE A 233 -7.62 -13.02 10.41
C PHE A 233 -7.43 -14.52 10.65
N THR A 234 -7.65 -15.30 9.59
CA THR A 234 -7.50 -16.77 9.60
C THR A 234 -6.43 -17.25 8.61
N GLU A 235 -5.86 -16.34 7.81
CA GLU A 235 -4.84 -16.59 6.79
C GLU A 235 -3.94 -15.37 6.59
N GLY A 236 -2.89 -15.48 5.76
CA GLY A 236 -2.01 -14.38 5.40
C GLY A 236 -0.98 -14.02 6.46
N PHE A 237 -0.70 -14.92 7.43
CA PHE A 237 0.21 -14.64 8.54
C PHE A 237 1.69 -14.50 8.12
N ASP A 238 2.00 -14.73 6.86
CA ASP A 238 3.30 -14.44 6.24
C ASP A 238 3.40 -13.02 5.67
N THR A 239 2.29 -12.26 5.63
CA THR A 239 2.28 -10.88 5.17
C THR A 239 2.94 -9.94 6.17
N ALA A 240 3.60 -8.90 5.66
CA ALA A 240 4.25 -7.89 6.50
C ALA A 240 3.29 -7.27 7.53
N ASP A 241 2.06 -6.96 7.12
CA ASP A 241 1.05 -6.33 7.98
C ASP A 241 0.68 -7.21 9.19
N LEU A 242 0.47 -8.52 8.99
CA LEU A 242 0.13 -9.43 10.09
C LEU A 242 1.33 -9.78 10.96
N GLN A 243 2.54 -9.84 10.40
CA GLN A 243 3.77 -10.02 11.18
C GLN A 243 4.06 -8.81 12.08
N GLU A 244 3.88 -7.59 11.55
CA GLU A 244 4.03 -6.35 12.32
C GLU A 244 2.96 -6.26 13.43
N ALA A 245 1.71 -6.65 13.14
CA ALA A 245 0.64 -6.66 14.13
C ALA A 245 0.93 -7.65 15.27
N GLN A 246 1.41 -8.84 14.95
CA GLN A 246 1.82 -9.82 15.95
C GLN A 246 2.95 -9.29 16.83
N ALA A 247 4.01 -8.74 16.21
CA ALA A 247 5.14 -8.20 16.94
C ALA A 247 4.73 -7.04 17.87
N LEU A 248 3.85 -6.14 17.40
CA LEU A 248 3.33 -5.06 18.22
C LEU A 248 2.50 -5.58 19.39
N LEU A 249 1.61 -6.55 19.18
CA LEU A 249 0.81 -7.15 20.24
C LEU A 249 1.68 -7.85 21.30
N GLU A 250 2.75 -8.53 20.90
CA GLU A 250 3.72 -9.14 21.82
C GLU A 250 4.44 -8.05 22.64
N ALA A 251 4.89 -6.98 21.98
CA ALA A 251 5.51 -5.84 22.64
C ALA A 251 4.56 -5.13 23.63
N LEU A 252 3.28 -4.99 23.29
CA LEU A 252 2.27 -4.40 24.17
C LEU A 252 1.97 -5.26 25.42
N ARG A 253 2.13 -6.58 25.33
CA ARG A 253 1.94 -7.53 26.44
C ARG A 253 3.16 -7.62 27.37
N ALA A 254 4.37 -7.42 26.84
CA ALA A 254 5.59 -7.46 27.62
C ALA A 254 5.57 -6.35 28.70
N ARG A 255 5.54 -6.74 29.98
CA ARG A 255 5.65 -5.81 31.10
C ARG A 255 7.08 -5.28 31.18
N ASP A 256 7.26 -3.97 31.19
CA ASP A 256 8.40 -3.14 31.66
C ASP A 256 9.82 -3.75 31.81
N ALA A 257 10.18 -4.75 31.05
CA ALA A 257 11.54 -5.26 30.95
C ALA A 257 12.12 -4.71 29.64
N GLY A 258 12.72 -3.49 29.72
CA GLY A 258 13.61 -2.90 28.70
C GLY A 258 13.56 -3.52 27.29
N GLY A 259 12.41 -3.53 26.64
CA GLY A 259 12.24 -4.15 25.34
C GLY A 259 12.98 -3.38 24.23
N PRO A 260 13.41 -4.05 23.16
CA PRO A 260 14.08 -3.40 22.05
C PRO A 260 13.21 -2.28 21.47
N ALA A 261 13.87 -1.20 21.04
CA ALA A 261 13.20 -0.13 20.31
C ALA A 261 12.46 -0.72 19.10
N LEU A 262 11.18 -0.39 18.95
CA LEU A 262 10.40 -0.80 17.78
C LEU A 262 10.99 -0.20 16.51
N PRO A 263 10.85 -0.90 15.37
CA PRO A 263 11.18 -0.31 14.08
C PRO A 263 10.35 0.96 13.86
N PRO A 264 10.82 1.90 13.00
CA PRO A 264 10.04 3.06 12.60
C PRO A 264 8.69 2.63 12.02
N LEU A 265 7.71 3.54 12.02
CA LEU A 265 6.41 3.34 11.38
C LEU A 265 6.59 2.78 9.96
N PRO A 266 5.88 1.72 9.63
CA PRO A 266 5.90 1.13 8.29
C PRO A 266 5.27 2.04 7.23
#